data_5c79f30ac9202a8afcbc1854327eae00
#
_entry.id   5c79f30ac9202a8afcbc1854327eae00
#
_cell.length_a   1.000
_cell.length_b   1.000
_cell.length_c   1.000
_cell.angle_alpha   90.00
_cell.angle_beta   90.00
_cell.angle_gamma   90.00
#
_symmetry.space_group_name_H-M   'P 1'
#
loop_
_entity.id
_entity.type
_entity.pdbx_description
1 polymer ?
#
loop_
_entity_poly.entity_id
_entity_poly.type
_entity_poly.pdbx_seq_one_letter_code
_entity_poly.pdbx_strand_id
1 'polypeptide(L)'
;MIALLLPAVCGAASRSREAEVSAEISQLGQALSAFKNEHGVFPPDTITIPENGLDWQPADRANVRRMWPQFRFEGQSDLNHDGDTDDVHVLNGAECLVFYLGGVRLENGKLTGFWKNPVSPFTDDGANRTGRTGPYFDFDTERFTDVNNDGFCEYGDTYSSR
;
A
#
# COMPACT_ATOMS: atom_id res chain seq x y z
N MET A 1 21.92 32.62 -31.67
CA MET A 1 21.92 32.68 -30.20
C MET A 1 20.92 31.73 -29.53
N ILE A 2 20.31 30.79 -30.26
CA ILE A 2 19.32 29.80 -29.72
C ILE A 2 20.01 28.50 -29.26
N ALA A 3 21.19 28.15 -29.77
CA ALA A 3 21.85 26.88 -29.53
C ALA A 3 22.41 26.66 -28.09
N LEU A 4 22.54 27.73 -27.31
CA LEU A 4 23.05 27.66 -25.93
C LEU A 4 21.95 27.47 -24.86
N LEU A 5 20.67 27.66 -25.21
CA LEU A 5 19.54 27.54 -24.27
C LEU A 5 19.04 26.09 -24.10
N LEU A 6 19.16 25.29 -25.17
CA LEU A 6 18.69 23.91 -25.16
C LEU A 6 19.37 23.01 -24.11
N PRO A 7 20.73 22.99 -23.97
CA PRO A 7 21.37 22.16 -22.96
C PRO A 7 21.10 22.64 -21.53
N ALA A 8 20.89 23.95 -21.33
CA ALA A 8 20.56 24.49 -20.01
C ALA A 8 19.13 24.08 -19.55
N VAL A 9 18.17 24.08 -20.47
CA VAL A 9 16.78 23.65 -20.20
C VAL A 9 16.69 22.15 -19.93
N CYS A 10 17.39 21.31 -20.71
CA CYS A 10 17.44 19.88 -20.50
C CYS A 10 18.08 19.52 -19.14
N GLY A 11 19.17 20.22 -18.78
CA GLY A 11 19.82 20.01 -17.48
C GLY A 11 18.97 20.46 -16.28
N ALA A 12 18.18 21.51 -16.42
CA ALA A 12 17.26 21.96 -15.39
C ALA A 12 16.10 20.98 -15.19
N ALA A 13 15.54 20.46 -16.29
CA ALA A 13 14.46 19.47 -16.25
C ALA A 13 14.90 18.14 -15.59
N SER A 14 16.12 17.67 -15.89
CA SER A 14 16.67 16.46 -15.25
C SER A 14 16.84 16.64 -13.74
N ARG A 15 17.40 17.77 -13.30
CA ARG A 15 17.58 18.07 -11.87
C ARG A 15 16.26 18.21 -11.12
N SER A 16 15.23 18.78 -11.77
CA SER A 16 13.89 18.84 -11.19
C SER A 16 13.33 17.45 -10.93
N ARG A 17 13.44 16.54 -11.89
CA ARG A 17 13.00 15.15 -11.76
C ARG A 17 13.72 14.40 -10.65
N GLU A 18 15.05 14.52 -10.59
CA GLU A 18 15.85 13.90 -9.53
C GLU A 18 15.43 14.41 -8.14
N ALA A 19 15.14 15.71 -8.02
CA ALA A 19 14.67 16.30 -6.77
C ALA A 19 13.27 15.80 -6.37
N GLU A 20 12.36 15.66 -7.33
CA GLU A 20 11.01 15.12 -7.10
C GLU A 20 11.06 13.68 -6.62
N VAL A 21 11.81 12.81 -7.30
CA VAL A 21 11.98 11.41 -6.90
C VAL A 21 12.64 11.30 -5.52
N SER A 22 13.68 12.10 -5.26
CA SER A 22 14.34 12.12 -3.96
C SER A 22 13.40 12.56 -2.83
N ALA A 23 12.56 13.54 -3.08
CA ALA A 23 11.55 14.00 -2.12
C ALA A 23 10.51 12.90 -1.85
N GLU A 24 10.03 12.22 -2.87
CA GLU A 24 9.06 11.13 -2.75
C GLU A 24 9.63 9.93 -1.98
N ILE A 25 10.87 9.52 -2.28
CA ILE A 25 11.57 8.47 -1.52
C ILE A 25 11.68 8.86 -0.04
N SER A 26 12.00 10.12 0.25
CA SER A 26 12.06 10.63 1.62
C SER A 26 10.70 10.57 2.32
N GLN A 27 9.62 10.91 1.62
CA GLN A 27 8.24 10.84 2.15
C GLN A 27 7.82 9.38 2.40
N LEU A 28 8.14 8.45 1.50
CA LEU A 28 7.92 7.02 1.70
C LEU A 28 8.68 6.49 2.93
N GLY A 29 9.93 6.92 3.11
CA GLY A 29 10.73 6.60 4.31
C GLY A 29 10.10 7.11 5.61
N GLN A 30 9.51 8.31 5.58
CA GLN A 30 8.77 8.86 6.71
C GLN A 30 7.48 8.08 6.98
N ALA A 31 6.74 7.69 5.94
CA ALA A 31 5.54 6.88 6.03
C ALA A 31 5.82 5.49 6.62
N LEU A 32 6.90 4.84 6.19
CA LEU A 32 7.37 3.58 6.78
C LEU A 32 7.72 3.73 8.27
N SER A 33 8.35 4.85 8.62
CA SER A 33 8.68 5.16 10.01
C SER A 33 7.43 5.41 10.86
N ALA A 34 6.43 6.10 10.30
CA ALA A 34 5.15 6.33 10.95
C ALA A 34 4.39 5.01 11.17
N PHE A 35 4.34 4.15 10.15
CA PHE A 35 3.77 2.81 10.27
C PHE A 35 4.46 2.00 11.37
N LYS A 36 5.80 1.97 11.38
CA LYS A 36 6.56 1.27 12.42
C LYS A 36 6.30 1.82 13.82
N ASN A 37 6.17 3.13 13.96
CA ASN A 37 5.87 3.74 15.26
C ASN A 37 4.48 3.35 15.79
N GLU A 38 3.50 3.19 14.91
CA GLU A 38 2.14 2.77 15.26
C GLU A 38 2.06 1.27 15.54
N HIS A 39 2.67 0.43 14.67
CA HIS A 39 2.53 -1.02 14.70
C HIS A 39 3.71 -1.77 15.33
N GLY A 40 4.79 -1.06 15.70
CA GLY A 40 5.98 -1.63 16.33
C GLY A 40 6.96 -2.34 15.38
N VAL A 41 6.56 -2.61 14.15
CA VAL A 41 7.37 -3.29 13.12
C VAL A 41 7.19 -2.62 11.76
N PHE A 42 8.14 -2.82 10.86
CA PHE A 42 7.97 -2.46 9.45
C PHE A 42 7.00 -3.41 8.75
N PRO A 43 6.35 -2.96 7.65
CA PRO A 43 5.65 -3.86 6.75
C PRO A 43 6.52 -5.04 6.32
N PRO A 44 5.94 -6.25 6.13
CA PRO A 44 6.64 -7.36 5.51
C PRO A 44 6.93 -7.06 4.03
N ASP A 45 7.94 -7.72 3.49
CA ASP A 45 8.30 -7.66 2.06
C ASP A 45 7.48 -8.62 1.18
N THR A 46 6.78 -9.55 1.80
CA THR A 46 5.80 -10.44 1.18
C THR A 46 4.85 -10.96 2.24
N ILE A 47 3.62 -11.25 1.85
CA ILE A 47 2.62 -11.85 2.73
C ILE A 47 1.57 -12.61 1.91
N THR A 48 1.09 -13.73 2.46
CA THR A 48 -0.07 -14.45 1.93
C THR A 48 -1.28 -14.14 2.80
N ILE A 49 -2.33 -13.60 2.18
CA ILE A 49 -3.58 -13.22 2.87
C ILE A 49 -4.73 -14.02 2.28
N PRO A 50 -5.22 -15.06 2.97
CA PRO A 50 -6.44 -15.76 2.58
C PRO A 50 -7.68 -15.00 3.05
N GLU A 51 -8.61 -14.71 2.16
CA GLU A 51 -9.85 -13.99 2.46
C GLU A 51 -10.82 -14.81 3.31
N ASN A 52 -10.82 -16.13 3.14
CA ASN A 52 -11.64 -17.06 3.91
C ASN A 52 -11.18 -17.23 5.37
N GLY A 53 -9.99 -16.71 5.71
CA GLY A 53 -9.42 -16.83 7.06
C GLY A 53 -8.85 -18.20 7.44
N LEU A 54 -8.89 -19.20 6.57
CA LEU A 54 -8.54 -20.58 6.93
C LEU A 54 -7.08 -20.94 6.63
N ASP A 55 -6.54 -20.50 5.51
CA ASP A 55 -5.27 -21.01 4.95
C ASP A 55 -4.05 -20.15 5.30
N TRP A 56 -4.12 -19.39 6.38
CA TRP A 56 -3.02 -18.56 6.83
C TRP A 56 -1.75 -19.36 7.12
N GLN A 57 -0.66 -18.99 6.47
CA GLN A 57 0.64 -19.59 6.76
C GLN A 57 1.16 -19.16 8.14
N PRO A 58 1.91 -20.02 8.86
CA PRO A 58 2.40 -19.67 10.21
C PRO A 58 3.26 -18.40 10.26
N ALA A 59 4.09 -18.15 9.24
CA ALA A 59 4.93 -16.96 9.15
C ALA A 59 4.09 -15.68 9.00
N ASP A 60 3.04 -15.73 8.16
CA ASP A 60 2.15 -14.60 7.89
C ASP A 60 1.28 -14.30 9.10
N ARG A 61 0.77 -15.33 9.77
CA ARG A 61 0.10 -15.18 11.08
C ARG A 61 0.98 -14.49 12.10
N ALA A 62 2.27 -14.84 12.16
CA ALA A 62 3.22 -14.19 13.08
C ALA A 62 3.45 -12.73 12.72
N ASN A 63 3.56 -12.40 11.43
CA ASN A 63 3.71 -11.03 10.95
C ASN A 63 2.49 -10.18 11.31
N VAL A 64 1.28 -10.65 10.99
CA VAL A 64 0.03 -9.95 11.30
C VAL A 64 -0.14 -9.76 12.80
N ARG A 65 0.16 -10.78 13.64
CA ARG A 65 0.08 -10.66 15.10
C ARG A 65 1.08 -9.68 15.71
N ARG A 66 2.20 -9.42 15.08
CA ARG A 66 3.13 -8.37 15.53
C ARG A 66 2.53 -6.98 15.37
N MET A 67 1.78 -6.75 14.30
CA MET A 67 1.12 -5.48 13.99
C MET A 67 -0.22 -5.33 14.73
N TRP A 68 -1.01 -6.41 14.75
CA TRP A 68 -2.33 -6.47 15.40
C TRP A 68 -2.43 -7.71 16.31
N PRO A 69 -2.00 -7.63 17.58
CA PRO A 69 -1.99 -8.78 18.50
C PRO A 69 -3.33 -9.47 18.71
N GLN A 70 -4.43 -8.73 18.52
CA GLN A 70 -5.80 -9.22 18.70
C GLN A 70 -6.48 -9.66 17.40
N PHE A 71 -5.74 -9.68 16.27
CA PHE A 71 -6.30 -10.04 14.97
C PHE A 71 -6.98 -11.41 15.01
N ARG A 72 -8.21 -11.45 14.49
CA ARG A 72 -8.99 -12.68 14.38
C ARG A 72 -8.85 -13.26 12.98
N PHE A 73 -8.16 -14.38 12.86
CA PHE A 73 -7.84 -15.01 11.59
C PHE A 73 -9.02 -15.70 10.91
N GLU A 74 -10.06 -16.05 11.65
CA GLU A 74 -11.23 -16.77 11.15
C GLU A 74 -12.28 -15.86 10.50
N GLY A 75 -11.94 -14.60 10.26
CA GLY A 75 -12.81 -13.65 9.58
C GLY A 75 -12.73 -13.80 8.06
N GLN A 76 -13.83 -13.51 7.38
CA GLN A 76 -13.87 -13.37 5.92
C GLN A 76 -13.80 -11.89 5.55
N SER A 77 -13.05 -11.57 4.50
CA SER A 77 -12.92 -10.21 3.98
C SER A 77 -12.69 -10.27 2.47
N ASP A 78 -13.59 -9.72 1.68
CA ASP A 78 -13.38 -9.48 0.26
C ASP A 78 -12.46 -8.26 0.12
N LEU A 79 -11.17 -8.50 -0.14
CA LEU A 79 -10.13 -7.47 -0.15
C LEU A 79 -9.89 -6.88 -1.53
N ASN A 80 -10.18 -7.65 -2.58
CA ASN A 80 -10.06 -7.25 -3.99
C ASN A 80 -11.37 -6.69 -4.56
N HIS A 81 -12.50 -6.86 -3.84
CA HIS A 81 -13.85 -6.43 -4.20
C HIS A 81 -14.39 -7.10 -5.47
N ASP A 82 -14.10 -8.38 -5.66
CA ASP A 82 -14.65 -9.16 -6.78
C ASP A 82 -16.00 -9.83 -6.46
N GLY A 83 -16.40 -9.83 -5.19
CA GLY A 83 -17.72 -10.25 -4.69
C GLY A 83 -17.73 -11.65 -4.07
N ASP A 84 -16.56 -12.28 -3.91
CA ASP A 84 -16.45 -13.50 -3.12
C ASP A 84 -15.41 -13.36 -1.98
N THR A 85 -15.04 -14.43 -1.32
CA THR A 85 -14.11 -14.43 -0.18
C THR A 85 -13.33 -15.74 -0.12
N ASP A 86 -13.10 -16.39 -1.26
CA ASP A 86 -12.38 -17.66 -1.32
C ASP A 86 -10.96 -17.53 -1.90
N ASP A 87 -10.55 -16.31 -2.21
CA ASP A 87 -9.24 -16.01 -2.74
C ASP A 87 -8.09 -16.11 -1.72
N VAL A 88 -6.91 -16.37 -2.26
CA VAL A 88 -5.64 -16.35 -1.52
C VAL A 88 -4.68 -15.41 -2.24
N HIS A 89 -4.48 -14.23 -1.70
CA HIS A 89 -3.60 -13.21 -2.27
C HIS A 89 -2.16 -13.38 -1.78
N VAL A 90 -1.21 -13.40 -2.70
CA VAL A 90 0.23 -13.43 -2.40
C VAL A 90 0.83 -12.08 -2.79
N LEU A 91 0.90 -11.18 -1.84
CA LEU A 91 1.43 -9.84 -2.06
C LEU A 91 2.95 -9.85 -2.14
N ASN A 92 3.48 -9.27 -3.19
CA ASN A 92 4.91 -8.98 -3.35
C ASN A 92 5.30 -7.68 -2.61
N GLY A 93 6.59 -7.31 -2.62
CA GLY A 93 7.07 -6.15 -1.87
C GLY A 93 6.49 -4.81 -2.32
N ALA A 94 6.15 -4.66 -3.61
CA ALA A 94 5.55 -3.43 -4.13
C ALA A 94 4.08 -3.31 -3.74
N GLU A 95 3.33 -4.41 -3.80
CA GLU A 95 1.94 -4.50 -3.32
C GLU A 95 1.87 -4.34 -1.80
N CYS A 96 2.79 -4.98 -1.05
CA CYS A 96 2.92 -4.78 0.39
C CYS A 96 3.15 -3.32 0.76
N LEU A 97 3.97 -2.58 0.00
CA LEU A 97 4.21 -1.16 0.24
C LEU A 97 2.90 -0.37 0.12
N VAL A 98 2.13 -0.57 -0.95
CA VAL A 98 0.84 0.10 -1.17
C VAL A 98 -0.17 -0.31 -0.11
N PHE A 99 -0.32 -1.61 0.15
CA PHE A 99 -1.29 -2.13 1.11
C PHE A 99 -1.02 -1.63 2.53
N TYR A 100 0.22 -1.72 3.03
CA TYR A 100 0.52 -1.34 4.41
C TYR A 100 0.62 0.17 4.63
N LEU A 101 1.03 0.95 3.64
CA LEU A 101 1.08 2.40 3.78
C LEU A 101 -0.23 3.08 3.39
N GLY A 102 -0.99 2.48 2.48
CA GLY A 102 -2.28 3.00 2.03
C GLY A 102 -3.47 2.47 2.81
N GLY A 103 -3.39 1.22 3.26
CA GLY A 103 -4.49 0.51 3.91
C GLY A 103 -5.44 -0.17 2.93
N VAL A 104 -6.63 -0.51 3.42
CA VAL A 104 -7.66 -1.17 2.63
C VAL A 104 -8.14 -0.26 1.50
N ARG A 105 -8.23 -0.84 0.31
CA ARG A 105 -8.76 -0.20 -0.89
C ARG A 105 -10.28 -0.30 -0.88
N LEU A 106 -10.96 0.79 -1.23
CA LEU A 106 -12.40 0.79 -1.46
C LEU A 106 -12.72 0.46 -2.93
N GLU A 107 -13.96 0.08 -3.23
CA GLU A 107 -14.46 -0.14 -4.60
C GLU A 107 -14.14 1.00 -5.58
N ASN A 108 -14.08 2.24 -5.09
CA ASN A 108 -13.71 3.41 -5.92
C ASN A 108 -12.19 3.58 -6.11
N GLY A 109 -11.38 2.61 -5.68
CA GLY A 109 -9.92 2.62 -5.80
C GLY A 109 -9.19 3.45 -4.74
N LYS A 110 -9.88 4.11 -3.83
CA LYS A 110 -9.28 4.95 -2.79
C LYS A 110 -8.74 4.11 -1.64
N LEU A 111 -7.52 4.39 -1.22
CA LEU A 111 -6.92 3.82 -0.01
C LEU A 111 -7.38 4.61 1.23
N THR A 112 -7.72 3.91 2.31
CA THR A 112 -8.38 4.53 3.48
C THR A 112 -7.72 4.23 4.82
N GLY A 113 -6.55 3.60 4.82
CA GLY A 113 -5.92 3.11 6.05
C GLY A 113 -6.59 1.85 6.59
N PHE A 114 -6.25 1.48 7.81
CA PHE A 114 -6.78 0.30 8.49
C PHE A 114 -7.81 0.68 9.53
N TRP A 115 -8.83 -0.14 9.72
CA TRP A 115 -9.80 0.08 10.77
C TRP A 115 -9.15 -0.04 12.16
N LYS A 116 -9.51 0.87 13.08
CA LYS A 116 -8.97 0.89 14.45
C LYS A 116 -9.44 -0.28 15.32
N ASN A 117 -10.38 -1.08 14.82
CA ASN A 117 -10.73 -2.32 15.51
C ASN A 117 -9.56 -3.33 15.37
N PRO A 118 -8.84 -3.64 16.46
CA PRO A 118 -7.65 -4.49 16.39
C PRO A 118 -7.95 -5.94 16.05
N VAL A 119 -9.23 -6.33 16.09
CA VAL A 119 -9.68 -7.69 15.80
C VAL A 119 -9.84 -7.91 14.30
N SER A 120 -10.22 -6.87 13.54
CA SER A 120 -10.47 -6.93 12.10
C SER A 120 -10.05 -5.64 11.38
N PRO A 121 -8.75 -5.31 11.34
CA PRO A 121 -8.25 -4.06 10.76
C PRO A 121 -8.44 -3.98 9.24
N PHE A 122 -8.61 -5.11 8.55
CA PHE A 122 -8.78 -5.21 7.10
C PHE A 122 -10.23 -5.04 6.64
N THR A 123 -11.16 -4.90 7.56
CA THR A 123 -12.57 -4.74 7.19
C THR A 123 -12.82 -3.43 6.48
N ASP A 124 -13.50 -3.49 5.36
CA ASP A 124 -14.17 -2.36 4.74
C ASP A 124 -15.62 -2.32 5.25
N ASP A 125 -15.94 -1.34 6.10
CA ASP A 125 -17.30 -1.11 6.57
C ASP A 125 -18.06 -0.06 5.74
N GLY A 126 -17.45 0.34 4.62
CA GLY A 126 -18.03 1.24 3.60
C GLY A 126 -18.45 2.63 4.08
N ALA A 127 -18.81 2.77 5.35
CA ALA A 127 -19.48 3.96 5.89
C ALA A 127 -18.65 4.76 6.89
N ASN A 128 -17.73 4.15 7.63
CA ASN A 128 -17.15 4.78 8.82
C ASN A 128 -15.67 5.18 8.63
N ARG A 129 -15.45 6.33 7.99
CA ARG A 129 -14.10 6.88 7.74
C ARG A 129 -13.41 7.40 9.00
N THR A 130 -14.14 7.62 10.09
CA THR A 130 -13.61 8.24 11.32
C THR A 130 -12.86 7.26 12.23
N GLY A 131 -13.04 5.98 12.02
CA GLY A 131 -12.45 4.91 12.82
C GLY A 131 -11.21 4.26 12.20
N ARG A 132 -10.45 4.95 11.31
CA ARG A 132 -9.29 4.38 10.63
C ARG A 132 -7.97 5.01 11.06
N THR A 133 -6.89 4.25 10.95
CA THR A 133 -5.49 4.67 11.12
C THR A 133 -4.82 4.65 9.75
N GLY A 134 -4.10 5.69 9.39
CA GLY A 134 -3.57 5.90 8.05
C GLY A 134 -4.61 6.57 7.12
N PRO A 135 -4.39 6.60 5.79
CA PRO A 135 -3.15 6.15 5.14
C PRO A 135 -1.91 6.88 5.64
N TYR A 136 -0.75 6.22 5.64
CA TYR A 136 0.54 6.80 6.03
C TYR A 136 1.21 7.54 4.88
N PHE A 137 0.85 7.19 3.65
CA PHE A 137 1.31 7.84 2.42
C PHE A 137 0.11 8.12 1.51
N ASP A 138 0.08 9.31 0.91
CA ASP A 138 -0.95 9.72 -0.04
C ASP A 138 -0.48 9.35 -1.46
N PHE A 139 -0.85 8.16 -1.90
CA PHE A 139 -0.48 7.64 -3.21
C PHE A 139 -1.24 8.34 -4.33
N ASP A 140 -0.54 8.70 -5.38
CA ASP A 140 -1.14 9.11 -6.63
C ASP A 140 -1.72 7.89 -7.36
N THR A 141 -3.03 7.77 -7.35
CA THR A 141 -3.75 6.62 -7.90
C THR A 141 -3.61 6.46 -9.41
N GLU A 142 -3.21 7.53 -10.13
CA GLU A 142 -2.94 7.46 -11.58
C GLU A 142 -1.67 6.63 -11.90
N ARG A 143 -0.84 6.39 -10.89
CA ARG A 143 0.41 5.63 -10.99
C ARG A 143 0.27 4.18 -10.52
N PHE A 144 -0.93 3.77 -10.14
CA PHE A 144 -1.19 2.39 -9.78
C PHE A 144 -1.22 1.49 -11.01
N THR A 145 -0.57 0.35 -10.88
CA THR A 145 -0.64 -0.77 -11.82
C THR A 145 -0.99 -2.02 -11.05
N ASP A 146 -1.80 -2.88 -11.64
CA ASP A 146 -2.11 -4.22 -11.15
C ASP A 146 -1.64 -5.18 -12.24
N VAL A 147 -0.41 -5.69 -12.08
CA VAL A 147 0.28 -6.44 -13.14
C VAL A 147 -0.25 -7.85 -13.26
N ASN A 148 -0.67 -8.44 -12.15
CA ASN A 148 -1.15 -9.81 -12.05
C ASN A 148 -2.69 -9.94 -12.01
N ASN A 149 -3.41 -8.80 -11.98
CA ASN A 149 -4.87 -8.69 -11.88
C ASN A 149 -5.45 -9.42 -10.66
N ASP A 150 -4.81 -9.29 -9.51
CA ASP A 150 -5.30 -9.85 -8.24
C ASP A 150 -6.03 -8.83 -7.37
N GLY A 151 -6.20 -7.60 -7.85
CA GLY A 151 -6.85 -6.51 -7.13
C GLY A 151 -5.92 -5.69 -6.25
N PHE A 152 -4.66 -6.10 -6.06
CA PHE A 152 -3.64 -5.35 -5.35
C PHE A 152 -2.75 -4.59 -6.34
N CYS A 153 -2.41 -3.36 -5.99
CA CYS A 153 -1.68 -2.49 -6.90
C CYS A 153 -0.23 -2.31 -6.45
N GLU A 154 0.65 -2.21 -7.45
CA GLU A 154 1.99 -1.67 -7.30
C GLU A 154 1.99 -0.16 -7.57
N TYR A 155 2.92 0.54 -6.97
CA TYR A 155 3.12 1.97 -7.18
C TYR A 155 4.30 2.21 -8.12
N GLY A 156 3.99 2.71 -9.30
CA GLY A 156 4.97 2.96 -10.35
C GLY A 156 5.76 4.25 -10.14
N ASP A 157 6.95 4.33 -10.75
CA ASP A 157 7.74 5.55 -10.83
C ASP A 157 7.01 6.61 -11.68
N THR A 158 7.12 7.88 -11.30
CA THR A 158 6.58 9.03 -12.06
C THR A 158 7.10 9.08 -13.51
N TYR A 159 8.25 8.46 -13.76
CA TYR A 159 8.95 8.50 -15.06
C TYR A 159 9.06 7.14 -15.75
N SER A 160 8.54 6.07 -15.16
CA SER A 160 8.40 4.79 -15.86
C SER A 160 7.43 5.03 -17.01
N SER A 161 7.98 4.99 -18.20
CA SER A 161 7.40 5.37 -19.49
C SER A 161 5.97 4.87 -19.68
N ARG A 162 5.14 5.79 -20.05
CA ARG A 162 3.93 5.52 -20.83
C ARG A 162 4.28 4.90 -22.18
#